data_25e83dd7af99a6cc10e01f85e64f7476
#
_entry.id   25e83dd7af99a6cc10e01f85e64f7476
#
_cell.length_a   1.000
_cell.length_b   1.000
_cell.length_c   1.000
_cell.angle_alpha   90.00
_cell.angle_beta   90.00
_cell.angle_gamma   90.00
#
_symmetry.space_group_name_H-M   'P 1'
#
loop_
_entity.id
_entity.type
_entity.pdbx_description
1 polymer ?
#
loop_
_entity_poly.entity_id
_entity_poly.type
_entity_poly.pdbx_seq_one_letter_code
_entity_poly.pdbx_strand_id
1 'polypeptide(L)'
;MAKPPRHAELRLGRFSDPALVVLTCMADGPKHGYAILQESEALGLPLSLGTLYGTLNRLERLGLVEALSSDDRRRPYRLTDAGAGHLRSRLDTLNRVVRYGSRRLERAR
;
A
#
# COMPACT_ATOMS: atom_id res chain seq x y z
N MET A 1 14.37 -27.81 9.22
CA MET A 1 14.63 -26.51 8.77
C MET A 1 13.91 -25.44 9.54
N ALA A 2 14.65 -24.49 10.00
CA ALA A 2 14.04 -23.49 10.87
C ALA A 2 13.28 -22.45 10.08
N LYS A 3 12.17 -22.03 10.66
CA LYS A 3 11.41 -20.97 10.10
C LYS A 3 12.13 -19.67 10.32
N PRO A 4 12.18 -18.79 9.37
CA PRO A 4 12.81 -17.50 9.60
C PRO A 4 12.04 -16.74 10.68
N PRO A 5 12.73 -15.94 11.47
CA PRO A 5 12.08 -15.15 12.48
C PRO A 5 11.07 -14.20 11.85
N ARG A 6 9.95 -14.06 12.52
CA ARG A 6 8.90 -13.22 12.00
C ARG A 6 9.34 -11.77 11.81
N HIS A 7 10.13 -11.25 12.72
CA HIS A 7 10.55 -9.89 12.56
C HIS A 7 11.57 -9.71 11.44
N ALA A 8 12.27 -10.76 11.06
CA ALA A 8 13.13 -10.67 9.90
C ALA A 8 12.31 -10.58 8.63
N GLU A 9 11.20 -11.31 8.57
CA GLU A 9 10.28 -11.21 7.48
C GLU A 9 9.68 -9.81 7.44
N LEU A 10 9.33 -9.28 8.59
CA LEU A 10 8.77 -7.95 8.65
C LEU A 10 9.76 -6.90 8.20
N ARG A 11 11.04 -7.10 8.44
CA ARG A 11 12.01 -6.18 7.98
C ARG A 11 12.16 -6.21 6.50
N LEU A 12 12.17 -7.39 5.95
CA LEU A 12 12.17 -7.51 4.51
C LEU A 12 10.90 -6.93 3.97
N GLY A 13 9.88 -7.08 4.75
CA GLY A 13 8.62 -6.58 4.38
C GLY A 13 8.53 -5.11 4.51
N ARG A 14 9.51 -4.46 5.08
CA ARG A 14 9.48 -3.05 5.00
C ARG A 14 9.57 -2.52 3.67
N PHE A 15 9.78 -3.31 2.93
CA PHE A 15 9.55 -3.08 1.69
C PHE A 15 8.08 -2.95 1.41
N SER A 16 7.25 -3.36 2.33
CA SER A 16 5.89 -3.02 2.23
C SER A 16 5.84 -1.53 2.51
N ASP A 17 6.08 -0.80 1.55
CA ASP A 17 5.96 0.60 1.54
C ASP A 17 4.52 0.95 1.97
N PRO A 18 4.32 1.63 3.09
CA PRO A 18 2.97 2.01 3.50
C PRO A 18 2.24 2.82 2.45
N ALA A 19 2.97 3.62 1.68
CA ALA A 19 2.34 4.39 0.61
C ALA A 19 1.75 3.47 -0.44
N LEU A 20 2.45 2.41 -0.79
CA LEU A 20 1.94 1.46 -1.76
C LEU A 20 0.68 0.78 -1.25
N VAL A 21 0.67 0.39 0.03
CA VAL A 21 -0.50 -0.25 0.62
C VAL A 21 -1.69 0.69 0.61
N VAL A 22 -1.49 1.92 1.04
CA VAL A 22 -2.58 2.91 1.11
C VAL A 22 -3.13 3.21 -0.28
N LEU A 23 -2.26 3.44 -1.25
CA LEU A 23 -2.72 3.73 -2.60
C LEU A 23 -3.47 2.54 -3.19
N THR A 24 -2.99 1.34 -2.95
CA THR A 24 -3.64 0.13 -3.45
C THR A 24 -5.04 -0.03 -2.89
N CYS A 25 -5.21 0.24 -1.60
CA CYS A 25 -6.53 0.13 -0.98
C CYS A 25 -7.54 1.09 -1.57
N MET A 26 -7.07 2.19 -2.13
CA MET A 26 -7.96 3.19 -2.72
C MET A 26 -8.10 3.07 -4.23
N ALA A 27 -7.55 2.01 -4.81
CA ALA A 27 -7.54 1.86 -6.26
C ALA A 27 -8.95 1.77 -6.86
N ASP A 28 -9.89 1.25 -6.11
CA ASP A 28 -11.26 1.05 -6.61
C ASP A 28 -12.24 2.14 -6.16
N GLY A 29 -11.75 3.16 -5.51
CA GLY A 29 -12.63 4.27 -5.13
C GLY A 29 -12.27 4.87 -3.79
N PRO A 30 -12.99 5.91 -3.39
CA PRO A 30 -12.71 6.58 -2.12
C PRO A 30 -12.91 5.66 -0.92
N LYS A 31 -12.13 5.88 0.12
CA LYS A 31 -12.23 5.11 1.35
C LYS A 31 -11.91 5.95 2.56
N HIS A 32 -12.57 5.63 3.64
CA HIS A 32 -12.23 6.19 4.94
C HIS A 32 -10.99 5.49 5.47
N GLY A 33 -10.25 6.18 6.32
CA GLY A 33 -9.04 5.61 6.89
C GLY A 33 -9.25 4.27 7.57
N TYR A 34 -10.37 4.12 8.26
CA TYR A 34 -10.65 2.86 8.96
C TYR A 34 -10.78 1.70 7.99
N ALA A 35 -11.42 1.93 6.85
CA ALA A 35 -11.53 0.88 5.84
C ALA A 35 -10.16 0.52 5.27
N ILE A 36 -9.28 1.51 5.13
CA ILE A 36 -7.93 1.24 4.65
C ILE A 36 -7.19 0.36 5.65
N LEU A 37 -7.36 0.63 6.95
CA LEU A 37 -6.75 -0.21 7.98
C LEU A 37 -7.21 -1.65 7.87
N GLN A 38 -8.51 -1.85 7.73
CA GLN A 38 -9.06 -3.19 7.63
C GLN A 38 -8.57 -3.92 6.39
N GLU A 39 -8.50 -3.23 5.27
CA GLU A 39 -8.03 -3.85 4.04
C GLU A 39 -6.55 -4.17 4.09
N SER A 40 -5.76 -3.33 4.73
CA SER A 40 -4.34 -3.61 4.87
C SER A 40 -4.12 -4.90 5.67
N GLU A 41 -4.94 -5.12 6.68
CA GLU A 41 -4.88 -6.36 7.45
C GLU A 41 -5.24 -7.56 6.57
N ALA A 42 -6.29 -7.42 5.78
CA ALA A 42 -6.71 -8.49 4.89
C ALA A 42 -5.65 -8.83 3.85
N LEU A 43 -4.86 -7.84 3.47
CA LEU A 43 -3.75 -8.07 2.53
C LEU A 43 -2.54 -8.71 3.21
N GLY A 44 -2.55 -8.81 4.53
CA GLY A 44 -1.39 -9.31 5.25
C GLY A 44 -0.30 -8.27 5.44
N LEU A 45 -0.63 -7.00 5.24
CA LEU A 45 0.31 -5.89 5.36
C LEU A 45 -0.27 -4.83 6.29
N PRO A 46 -0.51 -5.18 7.56
CA PRO A 46 -1.22 -4.28 8.45
C PRO A 46 -0.46 -2.98 8.72
N LEU A 47 -1.19 -1.92 8.88
CA LEU A 47 -0.64 -0.61 9.20
C LEU A 47 -1.10 -0.20 10.59
N SER A 48 -0.26 0.51 11.30
CA SER A 48 -0.69 1.14 12.55
C SER A 48 -1.48 2.40 12.20
N LEU A 49 -2.27 2.85 13.14
CA LEU A 49 -3.07 4.05 12.94
C LEU A 49 -2.18 5.26 12.63
N GLY A 50 -1.10 5.39 13.38
CA GLY A 50 -0.18 6.50 13.16
C GLY A 50 0.46 6.45 11.79
N THR A 51 0.88 5.26 11.35
CA THR A 51 1.47 5.09 10.03
C THR A 51 0.47 5.41 8.94
N LEU A 52 -0.77 4.97 9.11
CA LEU A 52 -1.81 5.27 8.13
C LEU A 52 -1.98 6.77 7.94
N TYR A 53 -2.24 7.49 9.03
CA TYR A 53 -2.53 8.91 8.90
C TYR A 53 -1.31 9.73 8.54
N GLY A 54 -0.12 9.33 8.99
CA GLY A 54 1.11 9.95 8.55
C GLY A 54 1.32 9.77 7.06
N THR A 55 1.03 8.58 6.56
CA THR A 55 1.16 8.29 5.13
C THR A 55 0.13 9.09 4.32
N LEU A 56 -1.12 9.11 4.78
CA LEU A 56 -2.16 9.87 4.09
C LEU A 56 -1.80 11.35 4.00
N ASN A 57 -1.29 11.91 5.09
CA ASN A 57 -0.89 13.30 5.10
C ASN A 57 0.23 13.57 4.10
N ARG A 58 1.20 12.67 4.05
CA ARG A 58 2.31 12.83 3.12
C ARG A 58 1.85 12.70 1.68
N LEU A 59 0.99 11.72 1.40
CA LEU A 59 0.48 11.52 0.05
C LEU A 59 -0.39 12.70 -0.38
N GLU A 60 -1.11 13.28 0.55
CA GLU A 60 -1.92 14.45 0.25
C GLU A 60 -1.03 15.64 -0.12
N ARG A 61 0.05 15.85 0.62
CA ARG A 61 0.98 16.91 0.30
C ARG A 61 1.64 16.72 -1.05
N LEU A 62 1.84 15.47 -1.44
CA LEU A 62 2.43 15.16 -2.74
C LEU A 62 1.42 15.20 -3.89
N GLY A 63 0.16 15.43 -3.57
CA GLY A 63 -0.87 15.48 -4.60
C GLY A 63 -1.31 14.14 -5.14
N LEU A 64 -1.01 13.07 -4.43
CA LEU A 64 -1.36 11.71 -4.89
C LEU A 64 -2.71 11.24 -4.36
N VAL A 65 -3.15 11.81 -3.25
CA VAL A 65 -4.49 11.56 -2.72
C VAL A 65 -5.09 12.90 -2.31
N GLU A 66 -6.40 12.94 -2.20
CA GLU A 66 -7.06 14.12 -1.69
C GLU A 66 -8.16 13.71 -0.75
N ALA A 67 -8.33 14.50 0.32
CA ALA A 67 -9.40 14.29 1.26
C ALA A 67 -10.67 14.90 0.68
N LEU A 68 -11.73 14.15 0.66
CA LEU A 68 -12.99 14.69 0.19
C LEU A 68 -13.62 15.51 1.33
N SER A 69 -14.24 16.60 0.96
CA SER A 69 -14.76 17.49 1.95
C SER A 69 -15.89 16.83 2.73
N SER A 70 -15.86 16.98 4.04
CA SER A 70 -16.83 16.41 4.89
C SER A 70 -16.76 17.18 6.20
N ASP A 71 -17.86 17.37 6.83
CA ASP A 71 -17.91 18.07 8.09
C ASP A 71 -17.51 17.13 9.19
N ASP A 72 -17.31 15.88 8.87
CA ASP A 72 -17.01 14.88 9.83
C ASP A 72 -15.53 14.63 9.92
N ARG A 73 -15.08 14.16 11.05
CA ARG A 73 -13.72 13.72 11.21
C ARG A 73 -13.41 12.56 10.31
N ARG A 74 -14.41 11.83 9.87
CA ARG A 74 -14.24 10.68 9.01
C ARG A 74 -14.27 11.11 7.58
N ARG A 75 -13.26 11.79 7.14
CA ARG A 75 -13.21 12.18 5.75
C ARG A 75 -12.76 11.02 4.91
N PRO A 76 -13.45 10.72 3.83
CA PRO A 76 -12.91 9.75 2.89
C PRO A 76 -11.79 10.39 2.10
N TYR A 77 -10.91 9.54 1.60
CA TYR A 77 -9.80 9.95 0.75
C TYR A 77 -9.94 9.23 -0.58
N ARG A 78 -9.42 9.84 -1.63
CA ARG A 78 -9.44 9.19 -2.93
C ARG A 78 -8.12 9.46 -3.66
N LEU A 79 -7.81 8.61 -4.62
CA LEU A 79 -6.66 8.84 -5.47
C LEU A 79 -6.94 10.02 -6.39
N THR A 80 -5.93 10.84 -6.61
CA THR A 80 -5.98 11.82 -7.69
C THR A 80 -5.53 11.10 -8.97
N ASP A 81 -5.63 11.77 -10.11
CA ASP A 81 -5.11 11.19 -11.36
C ASP A 81 -3.62 10.92 -11.23
N ALA A 82 -2.90 11.82 -10.59
CA ALA A 82 -1.47 11.62 -10.35
C ALA A 82 -1.23 10.41 -9.46
N GLY A 83 -2.08 10.22 -8.45
CA GLY A 83 -1.96 9.06 -7.56
C GLY A 83 -2.21 7.77 -8.28
N ALA A 84 -3.24 7.74 -9.13
CA ALA A 84 -3.54 6.53 -9.90
C ALA A 84 -2.39 6.19 -10.86
N GLY A 85 -1.82 7.20 -11.50
CA GLY A 85 -0.69 6.98 -12.41
C GLY A 85 0.53 6.46 -11.68
N HIS A 86 0.81 7.05 -10.51
CA HIS A 86 1.94 6.60 -9.70
C HIS A 86 1.75 5.14 -9.26
N LEU A 87 0.54 4.81 -8.81
CA LEU A 87 0.25 3.45 -8.38
C LEU A 87 0.40 2.47 -9.55
N ARG A 88 -0.15 2.83 -10.71
CA ARG A 88 -0.07 1.95 -11.88
C ARG A 88 1.38 1.66 -12.25
N SER A 89 2.22 2.69 -12.22
CA SER A 89 3.63 2.54 -12.54
C SER A 89 4.32 1.61 -11.53
N ARG A 90 4.01 1.76 -10.25
CA ARG A 90 4.58 0.90 -9.22
C ARG A 90 4.13 -0.54 -9.38
N LEU A 91 2.86 -0.73 -9.67
CA LEU A 91 2.33 -2.08 -9.83
C LEU A 91 2.94 -2.76 -11.05
N ASP A 92 3.18 -2.01 -12.13
CA ASP A 92 3.83 -2.58 -13.32
C ASP A 92 5.24 -3.05 -12.99
N THR A 93 5.98 -2.27 -12.23
CA THR A 93 7.33 -2.65 -11.83
C THR A 93 7.31 -3.90 -10.96
N LEU A 94 6.39 -3.93 -9.99
CA LEU A 94 6.26 -5.10 -9.12
C LEU A 94 5.90 -6.34 -9.89
N ASN A 95 5.03 -6.20 -10.88
CA ASN A 95 4.65 -7.31 -11.73
C ASN A 95 5.85 -7.88 -12.48
N ARG A 96 6.72 -7.01 -12.97
CA ARG A 96 7.92 -7.47 -13.65
C ARG A 96 8.84 -8.22 -12.69
N VAL A 97 8.97 -7.70 -11.47
CA VAL A 97 9.79 -8.37 -10.45
C VAL A 97 9.24 -9.75 -10.14
N VAL A 98 7.93 -9.82 -9.94
CA VAL A 98 7.29 -11.10 -9.62
C VAL A 98 7.52 -12.11 -10.73
N ARG A 99 7.27 -11.71 -11.96
CA ARG A 99 7.41 -12.64 -13.09
C ARG A 99 8.85 -13.07 -13.31
N TYR A 100 9.77 -12.13 -13.19
CA TYR A 100 11.17 -12.42 -13.38
C TYR A 100 11.66 -13.38 -12.30
N GLY A 101 11.35 -13.09 -11.04
CA GLY A 101 11.79 -13.92 -9.94
C GLY A 101 11.18 -15.31 -9.97
N SER A 102 9.89 -15.38 -10.28
CA SER A 102 9.21 -16.67 -10.33
C SER A 102 9.82 -17.59 -11.38
N ARG A 103 10.14 -17.03 -12.54
CA ARG A 103 10.74 -17.85 -13.59
C ARG A 103 12.13 -18.32 -13.21
N ARG A 104 12.89 -17.48 -12.55
CA ARG A 104 14.22 -17.87 -12.12
C ARG A 104 14.18 -18.97 -11.08
N LEU A 105 13.25 -18.87 -10.15
CA LEU A 105 13.08 -19.91 -9.15
C LEU A 105 12.72 -21.25 -9.81
N GLU A 106 11.88 -21.21 -10.83
CA GLU A 106 11.52 -22.42 -11.52
C GLU A 106 12.72 -23.06 -12.23
N ARG A 107 13.55 -22.24 -12.82
CA ARG A 107 14.71 -22.74 -13.54
C ARG A 107 15.78 -23.31 -12.62
N ALA A 108 15.79 -22.87 -11.40
CA ALA A 108 16.79 -23.34 -10.43
C ALA A 108 16.50 -24.71 -9.88
N ARG A 109 15.34 -25.31 -10.17
CA ARG A 109 14.95 -26.61 -9.61
C ARG A 109 15.60 -27.77 -10.30
#